data_b662927d74f0c12a6d2ac268773607d7
#
_entry.id   b662927d74f0c12a6d2ac268773607d7
#
_cell.length_a   1.000
_cell.length_b   1.000
_cell.length_c   1.000
_cell.angle_alpha   90.00
_cell.angle_beta   90.00
_cell.angle_gamma   90.00
#
_symmetry.space_group_name_H-M   'P 1'
#
loop_
_entity.id
_entity.type
_entity.pdbx_description
1 polymer ?
#
loop_
_entity_poly.entity_id
_entity_poly.type
_entity_poly.pdbx_seq_one_letter_code
_entity_poly.pdbx_strand_id
1 'polypeptide(L)'
;MKHIEDTLQNGISVLSIPQESTDATTILVLVKAGSRLEDAKNNGISHFIEHLLFKGTKKYPNTTILSRTLDAVGADFNAYTSKDHTGYYIKLQSEKLELALSVLSDMVYHPLFDSEEIERERGVILEEINMYEDNPMMSATDVFEGLLYGEKTALGQDIIGTKDTIKNMSRDQILEYKNEWYRPDTIEIVLSGKLPKEEELTKLLNTHFVQKGLTEERKEDTSRMDMQQT
;
A
#
# COMPACT_ATOMS: atom_id res chain seq x y z
N MET A 1 -7.32 25.08 4.46
CA MET A 1 -8.22 24.01 4.00
C MET A 1 -8.76 23.34 5.26
N LYS A 2 -10.08 23.15 5.38
CA LYS A 2 -10.66 22.50 6.56
C LYS A 2 -10.47 21.00 6.41
N HIS A 3 -9.94 20.32 7.43
CA HIS A 3 -9.84 18.87 7.49
C HIS A 3 -10.56 18.36 8.74
N ILE A 4 -10.89 17.10 8.76
CA ILE A 4 -11.54 16.38 9.86
C ILE A 4 -10.69 15.14 10.12
N GLU A 5 -10.29 14.96 11.36
CA GLU A 5 -9.59 13.78 11.85
C GLU A 5 -10.57 12.91 12.64
N ASP A 6 -10.58 11.62 12.38
CA ASP A 6 -11.42 10.63 13.05
C ASP A 6 -10.64 9.33 13.25
N THR A 7 -11.16 8.44 14.05
CA THR A 7 -10.58 7.11 14.29
C THR A 7 -11.68 6.06 14.22
N LEU A 8 -11.50 5.05 13.40
CA LEU A 8 -12.45 3.94 13.26
C LEU A 8 -12.46 3.06 14.53
N GLN A 9 -13.49 2.25 14.68
CA GLN A 9 -13.67 1.36 15.86
C GLN A 9 -12.50 0.39 16.09
N ASN A 10 -11.70 0.09 15.07
CA ASN A 10 -10.53 -0.78 15.15
C ASN A 10 -9.20 -0.01 15.26
N GLY A 11 -9.22 1.30 15.43
CA GLY A 11 -8.02 2.13 15.59
C GLY A 11 -7.42 2.72 14.33
N ILE A 12 -7.98 2.47 13.15
CA ILE A 12 -7.51 3.11 11.90
C ILE A 12 -7.74 4.62 11.97
N SER A 13 -6.69 5.40 11.72
CA SER A 13 -6.78 6.86 11.60
C SER A 13 -7.40 7.25 10.25
N VAL A 14 -8.29 8.24 10.26
CA VAL A 14 -8.95 8.77 9.07
C VAL A 14 -8.74 10.28 9.00
N LEU A 15 -8.27 10.75 7.85
CA LEU A 15 -8.18 12.17 7.53
C LEU A 15 -9.12 12.48 6.37
N SER A 16 -10.12 13.32 6.60
CA SER A 16 -11.09 13.75 5.59
C SER A 16 -10.91 15.22 5.23
N ILE A 17 -10.85 15.52 3.93
CA ILE A 17 -10.68 16.86 3.37
C ILE A 17 -11.85 17.13 2.42
N PRO A 18 -13.03 17.52 2.95
CA PRO A 18 -14.21 17.78 2.14
C PRO A 18 -14.02 18.97 1.19
N GLN A 19 -14.43 18.82 -0.07
CA GLN A 19 -14.39 19.86 -1.10
C GLN A 19 -15.70 19.87 -1.89
N GLU A 20 -16.43 20.97 -1.84
CA GLU A 20 -17.71 21.11 -2.56
C GLU A 20 -17.54 21.52 -4.04
N SER A 21 -16.34 21.94 -4.41
CA SER A 21 -16.04 22.43 -5.77
C SER A 21 -15.78 21.34 -6.81
N THR A 22 -15.88 20.07 -6.42
CA THR A 22 -15.65 18.91 -7.30
C THR A 22 -16.73 17.85 -7.08
N ASP A 23 -17.00 17.06 -8.11
CA ASP A 23 -17.83 15.85 -8.02
C ASP A 23 -17.01 14.56 -7.91
N ALA A 24 -15.70 14.68 -7.80
CA ALA A 24 -14.78 13.56 -7.61
C ALA A 24 -14.39 13.37 -6.15
N THR A 25 -14.08 12.14 -5.78
CA THR A 25 -13.46 11.78 -4.49
C THR A 25 -12.23 10.93 -4.75
N THR A 26 -11.16 11.23 -4.04
CA THR A 26 -9.96 10.40 -3.95
C THR A 26 -9.91 9.75 -2.59
N ILE A 27 -9.70 8.45 -2.56
CA ILE A 27 -9.43 7.67 -1.36
C ILE A 27 -7.99 7.18 -1.47
N LEU A 28 -7.21 7.37 -0.43
CA LEU A 28 -5.85 6.87 -0.29
C LEU A 28 -5.76 6.04 0.99
N VAL A 29 -5.35 4.80 0.86
CA VAL A 29 -4.97 3.94 1.98
C VAL A 29 -3.46 3.95 2.06
N LEU A 30 -2.93 4.50 3.15
CA LEU A 30 -1.51 4.50 3.48
C LEU A 30 -1.23 3.38 4.47
N VAL A 31 -0.23 2.58 4.18
CA VAL A 31 0.33 1.59 5.10
C VAL A 31 1.69 2.11 5.53
N LYS A 32 1.94 2.22 6.83
CA LYS A 32 3.22 2.65 7.41
C LYS A 32 4.28 1.54 7.29
N ALA A 33 4.47 1.09 6.07
CA ALA A 33 5.45 0.08 5.67
C ALA A 33 6.06 0.46 4.33
N GLY A 34 7.37 0.55 4.28
CA GLY A 34 8.17 0.88 3.11
C GLY A 34 9.58 0.31 3.26
N SER A 35 10.46 0.55 2.29
CA SER A 35 11.76 -0.12 2.23
C SER A 35 12.66 0.13 3.45
N ARG A 36 12.42 1.19 4.21
CA ARG A 36 13.14 1.49 5.44
C ARG A 36 12.92 0.47 6.57
N LEU A 37 11.80 -0.26 6.53
CA LEU A 37 11.45 -1.27 7.54
C LEU A 37 11.88 -2.69 7.12
N GLU A 38 12.51 -2.79 5.97
CA GLU A 38 13.04 -4.03 5.41
C GLU A 38 14.47 -4.29 5.90
N ASP A 39 14.84 -5.56 5.90
CA ASP A 39 16.22 -5.99 6.14
C ASP A 39 16.87 -6.51 4.85
N ALA A 40 18.17 -6.85 4.92
CA ALA A 40 18.92 -7.33 3.76
C ALA A 40 18.39 -8.64 3.14
N LYS A 41 17.47 -9.37 3.82
CA LYS A 41 16.92 -10.64 3.32
C LYS A 41 15.59 -10.45 2.60
N ASN A 42 14.86 -9.38 2.93
CA ASN A 42 13.54 -9.12 2.41
C ASN A 42 13.44 -7.77 1.68
N ASN A 43 14.57 -7.13 1.37
CA ASN A 43 14.59 -5.87 0.63
C ASN A 43 13.85 -5.98 -0.70
N GLY A 44 12.92 -5.04 -0.94
CA GLY A 44 11.98 -5.03 -2.06
C GLY A 44 10.62 -5.67 -1.76
N ILE A 45 10.38 -6.18 -0.54
CA ILE A 45 9.13 -6.87 -0.22
C ILE A 45 7.93 -5.93 -0.20
N SER A 46 8.09 -4.68 0.25
CA SER A 46 7.00 -3.68 0.23
C SER A 46 6.56 -3.39 -1.20
N HIS A 47 7.49 -3.21 -2.11
CA HIS A 47 7.24 -2.99 -3.52
C HIS A 47 6.62 -4.24 -4.17
N PHE A 48 7.10 -5.43 -3.83
CA PHE A 48 6.52 -6.66 -4.34
C PHE A 48 5.06 -6.83 -3.89
N ILE A 49 4.74 -6.54 -2.62
CA ILE A 49 3.37 -6.59 -2.12
C ILE A 49 2.50 -5.55 -2.83
N GLU A 50 3.01 -4.35 -3.11
CA GLU A 50 2.32 -3.33 -3.89
C GLU A 50 1.81 -3.90 -5.21
N HIS A 51 2.69 -4.54 -6.01
CA HIS A 51 2.32 -5.21 -7.25
C HIS A 51 1.26 -6.30 -7.04
N LEU A 52 1.45 -7.14 -6.03
CA LEU A 52 0.61 -8.31 -5.79
C LEU A 52 -0.81 -7.98 -5.34
N LEU A 53 -1.04 -6.84 -4.67
CA LEU A 53 -2.39 -6.46 -4.24
C LEU A 53 -3.35 -6.20 -5.41
N PHE A 54 -2.84 -5.91 -6.61
CA PHE A 54 -3.64 -5.78 -7.84
C PHE A 54 -3.88 -7.12 -8.57
N LYS A 55 -3.26 -8.22 -8.14
CA LYS A 55 -3.27 -9.48 -8.92
C LYS A 55 -4.41 -10.44 -8.55
N GLY A 56 -5.14 -10.14 -7.51
CA GLY A 56 -6.34 -10.87 -7.14
C GLY A 56 -6.66 -10.76 -5.67
N THR A 57 -7.95 -10.64 -5.41
CA THR A 57 -8.52 -10.59 -4.07
C THR A 57 -9.69 -11.55 -3.98
N LYS A 58 -10.26 -11.73 -2.79
CA LYS A 58 -11.42 -12.60 -2.60
C LYS A 58 -12.62 -12.20 -3.44
N LYS A 59 -12.89 -10.89 -3.60
CA LYS A 59 -14.01 -10.37 -4.41
C LYS A 59 -13.65 -10.18 -5.88
N TYR A 60 -12.40 -9.84 -6.15
CA TYR A 60 -11.86 -9.53 -7.47
C TYR A 60 -10.74 -10.50 -7.80
N PRO A 61 -11.05 -11.74 -8.24
CA PRO A 61 -10.12 -12.86 -8.22
C PRO A 61 -8.93 -12.76 -9.19
N ASN A 62 -8.87 -11.74 -10.01
CA ASN A 62 -7.73 -11.45 -10.88
C ASN A 62 -7.68 -9.98 -11.31
N THR A 63 -6.55 -9.54 -11.83
CA THR A 63 -6.29 -8.17 -12.33
C THR A 63 -7.36 -7.71 -13.32
N THR A 64 -7.76 -8.58 -14.26
CA THR A 64 -8.74 -8.21 -15.30
C THR A 64 -10.09 -7.82 -14.72
N ILE A 65 -10.57 -8.57 -13.74
CA ILE A 65 -11.87 -8.28 -13.09
C ILE A 65 -11.74 -7.01 -12.25
N LEU A 66 -10.66 -6.84 -11.49
CA LEU A 66 -10.41 -5.65 -10.68
C LEU A 66 -10.35 -4.40 -11.57
N SER A 67 -9.48 -4.38 -12.58
CA SER A 67 -9.30 -3.23 -13.47
C SER A 67 -10.59 -2.90 -14.23
N ARG A 68 -11.27 -3.89 -14.82
CA ARG A 68 -12.55 -3.66 -15.53
C ARG A 68 -13.61 -3.07 -14.61
N THR A 69 -13.65 -3.45 -13.35
CA THR A 69 -14.60 -2.90 -12.37
C THR A 69 -14.36 -1.42 -12.13
N LEU A 70 -13.12 -1.01 -12.03
CA LEU A 70 -12.71 0.39 -11.85
C LEU A 70 -12.83 1.20 -13.15
N ASP A 71 -12.39 0.64 -14.27
CA ASP A 71 -12.46 1.27 -15.59
C ASP A 71 -13.91 1.55 -16.01
N ALA A 72 -14.84 0.65 -15.68
CA ALA A 72 -16.27 0.80 -16.00
C ALA A 72 -16.91 2.04 -15.36
N VAL A 73 -16.31 2.59 -14.31
CA VAL A 73 -16.76 3.82 -13.63
C VAL A 73 -15.82 4.99 -13.89
N GLY A 74 -14.83 4.85 -14.78
CA GLY A 74 -13.86 5.89 -15.10
C GLY A 74 -12.95 6.25 -13.93
N ALA A 75 -12.63 5.29 -13.09
CA ALA A 75 -11.73 5.51 -11.96
C ALA A 75 -10.26 5.64 -12.42
N ASP A 76 -9.53 6.55 -11.78
CA ASP A 76 -8.08 6.62 -11.81
C ASP A 76 -7.56 5.94 -10.54
N PHE A 77 -6.70 4.94 -10.68
CA PHE A 77 -6.18 4.17 -9.56
C PHE A 77 -4.72 3.77 -9.78
N ASN A 78 -3.97 3.79 -8.71
CA ASN A 78 -2.57 3.37 -8.72
C ASN A 78 -2.09 3.07 -7.30
N ALA A 79 -0.82 2.66 -7.19
CA ALA A 79 -0.11 2.55 -5.93
C ALA A 79 1.31 3.08 -6.08
N TYR A 80 1.98 3.24 -4.95
CA TYR A 80 3.39 3.62 -4.89
C TYR A 80 4.01 3.16 -3.57
N THR A 81 5.27 2.79 -3.63
CA THR A 81 6.07 2.46 -2.45
C THR A 81 7.17 3.51 -2.25
N SER A 82 7.32 3.96 -1.03
CA SER A 82 8.40 4.85 -0.59
C SER A 82 9.27 4.18 0.47
N LYS A 83 10.23 4.92 1.02
CA LYS A 83 11.04 4.43 2.16
C LYS A 83 10.18 4.16 3.40
N ASP A 84 9.21 5.02 3.70
CA ASP A 84 8.48 5.02 4.96
C ASP A 84 7.06 4.44 4.87
N HIS A 85 6.48 4.38 3.67
CA HIS A 85 5.09 3.95 3.49
C HIS A 85 4.80 3.44 2.08
N THR A 86 3.74 2.65 1.96
CA THR A 86 3.13 2.23 0.70
C THR A 86 1.71 2.81 0.62
N GLY A 87 1.35 3.41 -0.50
CA GLY A 87 0.06 4.05 -0.73
C GLY A 87 -0.72 3.39 -1.86
N TYR A 88 -2.02 3.20 -1.66
CA TYR A 88 -2.97 2.67 -2.66
C TYR A 88 -4.10 3.68 -2.81
N TYR A 89 -4.34 4.21 -4.00
CA TYR A 89 -5.39 5.18 -4.18
C TYR A 89 -6.35 4.84 -5.31
N ILE A 90 -7.59 5.30 -5.14
CA ILE A 90 -8.62 5.32 -6.17
C ILE A 90 -9.27 6.69 -6.18
N LYS A 91 -9.33 7.31 -7.36
CA LYS A 91 -10.06 8.53 -7.62
C LYS A 91 -11.20 8.25 -8.59
N LEU A 92 -12.41 8.65 -8.23
CA LEU A 92 -13.61 8.40 -9.03
C LEU A 92 -14.71 9.42 -8.73
N GLN A 93 -15.85 9.30 -9.40
CA GLN A 93 -17.02 10.11 -9.07
C GLN A 93 -17.52 9.77 -7.66
N SER A 94 -17.84 10.79 -6.87
CA SER A 94 -18.22 10.65 -5.45
C SER A 94 -19.40 9.70 -5.19
N GLU A 95 -20.34 9.59 -6.14
CA GLU A 95 -21.44 8.63 -6.08
C GLU A 95 -20.99 7.16 -6.08
N LYS A 96 -19.76 6.89 -6.47
CA LYS A 96 -19.13 5.57 -6.51
C LYS A 96 -18.15 5.32 -5.35
N LEU A 97 -18.14 6.19 -4.33
CA LEU A 97 -17.26 6.09 -3.17
C LEU A 97 -17.26 4.69 -2.55
N GLU A 98 -18.42 4.09 -2.34
CA GLU A 98 -18.55 2.77 -1.74
C GLU A 98 -17.85 1.67 -2.54
N LEU A 99 -17.84 1.77 -3.88
CA LEU A 99 -17.07 0.86 -4.74
C LEU A 99 -15.57 0.97 -4.45
N ALA A 100 -15.03 2.19 -4.37
CA ALA A 100 -13.61 2.39 -4.07
C ALA A 100 -13.23 1.83 -2.69
N LEU A 101 -14.06 2.09 -1.67
CA LEU A 101 -13.85 1.54 -0.33
C LEU A 101 -13.89 0.00 -0.34
N SER A 102 -14.83 -0.60 -1.09
CA SER A 102 -14.92 -2.06 -1.23
C SER A 102 -13.69 -2.65 -1.91
N VAL A 103 -13.15 -2.01 -2.97
CA VAL A 103 -11.96 -2.49 -3.68
C VAL A 103 -10.73 -2.37 -2.79
N LEU A 104 -10.46 -1.18 -2.25
CA LEU A 104 -9.28 -0.95 -1.41
C LEU A 104 -9.25 -1.82 -0.16
N SER A 105 -10.38 -1.97 0.52
CA SER A 105 -10.47 -2.83 1.69
C SER A 105 -10.23 -4.31 1.35
N ASP A 106 -10.76 -4.79 0.22
CA ASP A 106 -10.56 -6.18 -0.19
C ASP A 106 -9.11 -6.44 -0.64
N MET A 107 -8.47 -5.46 -1.30
CA MET A 107 -7.04 -5.51 -1.62
C MET A 107 -6.18 -5.63 -0.36
N VAL A 108 -6.45 -4.81 0.65
CA VAL A 108 -5.66 -4.77 1.89
C VAL A 108 -5.88 -6.01 2.76
N TYR A 109 -7.12 -6.48 2.87
CA TYR A 109 -7.45 -7.54 3.84
C TYR A 109 -7.53 -8.94 3.24
N HIS A 110 -7.84 -9.07 1.96
CA HIS A 110 -8.14 -10.35 1.32
C HIS A 110 -7.38 -10.59 0.01
N PRO A 111 -6.08 -10.21 -0.09
CA PRO A 111 -5.29 -10.57 -1.27
C PRO A 111 -5.12 -12.08 -1.34
N LEU A 112 -5.12 -12.64 -2.54
CA LEU A 112 -4.97 -14.07 -2.75
C LEU A 112 -3.52 -14.54 -2.64
N PHE A 113 -2.57 -13.69 -3.05
CA PHE A 113 -1.15 -14.05 -3.17
C PHE A 113 -0.97 -15.41 -3.83
N ASP A 114 -1.64 -15.57 -4.99
CA ASP A 114 -1.55 -16.79 -5.78
C ASP A 114 -0.11 -17.06 -6.22
N SER A 115 0.33 -18.30 -6.14
CA SER A 115 1.72 -18.68 -6.42
C SER A 115 2.12 -18.43 -7.88
N GLU A 116 1.21 -18.61 -8.84
CA GLU A 116 1.49 -18.33 -10.25
C GLU A 116 1.61 -16.84 -10.51
N GLU A 117 0.77 -16.02 -9.86
CA GLU A 117 0.86 -14.57 -9.95
C GLU A 117 2.12 -14.02 -9.26
N ILE A 118 2.55 -14.60 -8.13
CA ILE A 118 3.83 -14.24 -7.50
C ILE A 118 5.00 -14.48 -8.47
N GLU A 119 5.05 -15.64 -9.13
CA GLU A 119 6.14 -15.93 -10.09
C GLU A 119 6.07 -15.03 -11.33
N ARG A 120 4.87 -14.68 -11.79
CA ARG A 120 4.70 -13.74 -12.90
C ARG A 120 5.21 -12.34 -12.54
N GLU A 121 4.80 -11.82 -11.37
CA GLU A 121 5.23 -10.51 -10.90
C GLU A 121 6.71 -10.45 -10.54
N ARG A 122 7.27 -11.54 -10.03
CA ARG A 122 8.73 -11.68 -9.86
C ARG A 122 9.47 -11.38 -11.16
N GLY A 123 9.00 -11.93 -12.28
CA GLY A 123 9.55 -11.65 -13.61
C GLY A 123 9.42 -10.18 -13.99
N VAL A 124 8.26 -9.57 -13.74
CA VAL A 124 8.02 -8.15 -14.03
C VAL A 124 8.96 -7.25 -13.23
N ILE A 125 9.10 -7.49 -11.91
CA ILE A 125 9.98 -6.70 -11.05
C ILE A 125 11.46 -6.85 -11.45
N LEU A 126 11.89 -8.06 -11.84
CA LEU A 126 13.26 -8.26 -12.34
C LEU A 126 13.53 -7.48 -13.61
N GLU A 127 12.57 -7.39 -14.53
CA GLU A 127 12.69 -6.54 -15.72
C GLU A 127 12.65 -5.04 -15.36
N GLU A 128 11.89 -4.66 -14.37
CA GLU A 128 11.88 -3.29 -13.85
C GLU A 128 13.23 -2.91 -13.27
N ILE A 129 13.87 -3.78 -12.48
CA ILE A 129 15.25 -3.58 -11.98
C ILE A 129 16.22 -3.38 -13.17
N ASN A 130 16.13 -4.21 -14.21
CA ASN A 130 16.96 -4.04 -15.40
C ASN A 130 16.73 -2.66 -16.05
N MET A 131 15.49 -2.22 -16.15
CA MET A 131 15.15 -0.90 -16.71
C MET A 131 15.76 0.25 -15.88
N TYR A 132 15.76 0.16 -14.56
CA TYR A 132 16.41 1.15 -13.68
C TYR A 132 17.93 1.14 -13.87
N GLU A 133 18.57 -0.04 -13.90
CA GLU A 133 20.02 -0.18 -14.10
C GLU A 133 20.47 0.37 -15.48
N ASP A 134 19.66 0.18 -16.53
CA ASP A 134 19.96 0.63 -17.89
C ASP A 134 19.69 2.14 -18.11
N ASN A 135 19.02 2.81 -17.19
CA ASN A 135 18.64 4.22 -17.30
C ASN A 135 19.33 5.08 -16.23
N PRO A 136 20.44 5.78 -16.56
CA PRO A 136 21.17 6.61 -15.59
C PRO A 136 20.34 7.73 -14.93
N MET A 137 19.28 8.21 -15.59
CA MET A 137 18.39 9.22 -15.03
C MET A 137 17.53 8.65 -13.89
N MET A 138 17.15 7.38 -13.98
CA MET A 138 16.36 6.70 -12.97
C MET A 138 17.24 6.23 -11.80
N SER A 139 18.40 5.64 -12.09
CA SER A 139 19.31 5.10 -11.10
C SER A 139 20.13 6.16 -10.33
N ALA A 140 20.20 7.40 -10.83
CA ALA A 140 21.02 8.45 -10.21
C ALA A 140 20.63 8.76 -8.76
N THR A 141 19.34 8.70 -8.43
CA THR A 141 18.85 8.94 -7.06
C THR A 141 19.25 7.80 -6.15
N ASP A 142 19.10 6.55 -6.59
CA ASP A 142 19.43 5.36 -5.80
C ASP A 142 20.94 5.29 -5.52
N VAL A 143 21.77 5.56 -6.56
CA VAL A 143 23.23 5.66 -6.40
C VAL A 143 23.61 6.77 -5.41
N PHE A 144 22.96 7.94 -5.49
CA PHE A 144 23.22 9.03 -4.56
C PHE A 144 22.83 8.67 -3.12
N GLU A 145 21.66 8.06 -2.91
CA GLU A 145 21.19 7.60 -1.59
C GLU A 145 22.13 6.53 -1.03
N GLY A 146 22.55 5.57 -1.84
CA GLY A 146 23.52 4.55 -1.47
C GLY A 146 24.86 5.12 -1.02
N LEU A 147 25.36 6.15 -1.72
CA LEU A 147 26.60 6.87 -1.34
C LEU A 147 26.43 7.69 -0.07
N LEU A 148 25.26 8.34 0.11
CA LEU A 148 25.02 9.24 1.24
C LEU A 148 24.75 8.48 2.53
N TYR A 149 23.92 7.46 2.47
CA TYR A 149 23.43 6.72 3.64
C TYR A 149 24.14 5.37 3.84
N GLY A 150 24.86 4.88 2.81
CA GLY A 150 25.48 3.56 2.78
C GLY A 150 24.52 2.49 2.20
N GLU A 151 24.93 1.80 1.15
CA GLU A 151 24.14 0.83 0.37
C GLU A 151 23.47 -0.29 1.20
N LYS A 152 24.00 -0.58 2.41
CA LYS A 152 23.48 -1.63 3.29
C LYS A 152 22.60 -1.12 4.42
N THR A 153 22.32 0.17 4.43
CA THR A 153 21.43 0.76 5.44
C THR A 153 19.99 0.78 4.94
N ALA A 154 19.05 0.89 5.85
CA ALA A 154 17.63 0.99 5.54
C ALA A 154 17.26 2.20 4.64
N LEU A 155 18.06 3.26 4.65
CA LEU A 155 17.87 4.43 3.80
C LEU A 155 18.62 4.36 2.48
N GLY A 156 19.75 3.65 2.43
CA GLY A 156 20.58 3.56 1.23
C GLY A 156 20.28 2.35 0.33
N GLN A 157 19.49 1.38 0.79
CA GLN A 157 19.05 0.27 -0.05
C GLN A 157 17.89 0.69 -0.99
N ASP A 158 17.83 0.13 -2.19
CA ASP A 158 16.83 0.46 -3.19
C ASP A 158 15.43 -0.01 -2.77
N ILE A 159 14.41 0.78 -3.09
CA ILE A 159 13.00 0.45 -2.78
C ILE A 159 12.54 -0.80 -3.53
N ILE A 160 12.99 -0.94 -4.77
CA ILE A 160 12.62 -2.09 -5.63
C ILE A 160 13.28 -3.40 -5.19
N GLY A 161 14.29 -3.32 -4.32
CA GLY A 161 15.09 -4.45 -3.88
C GLY A 161 16.22 -4.81 -4.86
N THR A 162 16.88 -5.93 -4.58
CA THR A 162 17.93 -6.47 -5.44
C THR A 162 17.44 -7.68 -6.23
N LYS A 163 18.09 -7.98 -7.36
CA LYS A 163 17.78 -9.20 -8.13
C LYS A 163 17.83 -10.47 -7.29
N ASP A 164 18.75 -10.53 -6.32
CA ASP A 164 18.90 -11.70 -5.45
C ASP A 164 17.77 -11.80 -4.42
N THR A 165 17.38 -10.70 -3.78
CA THR A 165 16.26 -10.69 -2.83
C THR A 165 14.95 -11.02 -3.51
N ILE A 166 14.67 -10.40 -4.66
CA ILE A 166 13.45 -10.65 -5.43
C ILE A 166 13.37 -12.10 -5.94
N LYS A 167 14.47 -12.66 -6.47
CA LYS A 167 14.50 -14.07 -6.92
C LYS A 167 14.22 -15.08 -5.82
N ASN A 168 14.69 -14.81 -4.60
CA ASN A 168 14.64 -15.76 -3.50
C ASN A 168 13.47 -15.52 -2.52
N MET A 169 12.70 -14.43 -2.72
CA MET A 169 11.58 -14.10 -1.84
C MET A 169 10.47 -15.13 -1.93
N SER A 170 10.17 -15.77 -0.82
CA SER A 170 9.13 -16.79 -0.74
C SER A 170 7.74 -16.20 -0.50
N ARG A 171 6.70 -16.96 -0.87
CA ARG A 171 5.31 -16.60 -0.55
C ARG A 171 5.09 -16.42 0.96
N ASP A 172 5.73 -17.28 1.77
CA ASP A 172 5.58 -17.22 3.24
C ASP A 172 6.16 -15.94 3.82
N GLN A 173 7.30 -15.45 3.31
CA GLN A 173 7.85 -14.14 3.70
C GLN A 173 6.91 -13.00 3.32
N ILE A 174 6.30 -13.04 2.13
CA ILE A 174 5.31 -12.05 1.69
C ILE A 174 4.11 -12.02 2.63
N LEU A 175 3.58 -13.20 2.99
CA LEU A 175 2.44 -13.32 3.91
C LEU A 175 2.80 -12.84 5.33
N GLU A 176 3.97 -13.19 5.83
CA GLU A 176 4.47 -12.76 7.14
C GLU A 176 4.59 -11.25 7.21
N TYR A 177 5.29 -10.63 6.23
CA TYR A 177 5.46 -9.19 6.15
C TYR A 177 4.11 -8.46 6.03
N LYS A 178 3.23 -8.96 5.15
CA LYS A 178 1.88 -8.39 5.01
C LYS A 178 1.11 -8.45 6.33
N ASN A 179 1.14 -9.56 7.05
CA ASN A 179 0.43 -9.71 8.32
C ASN A 179 1.05 -8.86 9.44
N GLU A 180 2.36 -8.63 9.39
CA GLU A 180 3.05 -7.74 10.33
C GLU A 180 2.69 -6.27 10.13
N TRP A 181 2.59 -5.82 8.87
CA TRP A 181 2.51 -4.38 8.56
C TRP A 181 1.14 -3.88 8.10
N TYR A 182 0.25 -4.73 7.58
CA TYR A 182 -1.06 -4.30 7.07
C TYR A 182 -2.14 -4.49 8.14
N ARG A 183 -2.01 -3.74 9.22
CA ARG A 183 -2.86 -3.80 10.40
C ARG A 183 -3.53 -2.46 10.69
N PRO A 184 -4.60 -2.43 11.49
CA PRO A 184 -5.29 -1.19 11.82
C PRO A 184 -4.41 -0.08 12.38
N ASP A 185 -3.43 -0.41 13.22
CA ASP A 185 -2.51 0.55 13.86
C ASP A 185 -1.44 1.11 12.92
N THR A 186 -1.23 0.49 11.76
CA THR A 186 -0.27 0.93 10.74
C THR A 186 -0.95 1.48 9.48
N ILE A 187 -2.28 1.46 9.43
CA ILE A 187 -3.06 1.96 8.29
C ILE A 187 -3.62 3.34 8.61
N GLU A 188 -3.52 4.24 7.64
CA GLU A 188 -4.21 5.53 7.61
C GLU A 188 -5.06 5.61 6.35
N ILE A 189 -6.27 6.17 6.47
CA ILE A 189 -7.16 6.41 5.33
C ILE A 189 -7.30 7.91 5.13
N VAL A 190 -6.97 8.39 3.95
CA VAL A 190 -7.13 9.79 3.59
C VAL A 190 -8.20 9.91 2.49
N LEU A 191 -9.19 10.78 2.70
CA LEU A 191 -10.23 11.05 1.72
C LEU A 191 -10.22 12.54 1.36
N SER A 192 -10.27 12.84 0.07
CA SER A 192 -10.35 14.23 -0.39
C SER A 192 -11.34 14.35 -1.54
N GLY A 193 -12.16 15.39 -1.54
CA GLY A 193 -13.15 15.65 -2.59
C GLY A 193 -14.56 15.82 -2.05
N LYS A 194 -15.57 15.51 -2.88
CA LYS A 194 -16.98 15.55 -2.46
C LYS A 194 -17.29 14.33 -1.60
N LEU A 195 -17.39 14.55 -0.30
CA LEU A 195 -17.64 13.49 0.68
C LEU A 195 -19.10 13.52 1.14
N PRO A 196 -19.69 12.37 1.52
CA PRO A 196 -20.98 12.34 2.20
C PRO A 196 -20.89 13.01 3.58
N LYS A 197 -22.02 13.15 4.25
CA LYS A 197 -22.03 13.64 5.63
C LYS A 197 -21.20 12.73 6.53
N GLU A 198 -20.60 13.30 7.56
CA GLU A 198 -19.67 12.64 8.48
C GLU A 198 -20.21 11.30 9.02
N GLU A 199 -21.47 11.28 9.50
CA GLU A 199 -22.09 10.06 10.01
C GLU A 199 -22.21 8.94 8.95
N GLU A 200 -22.54 9.29 7.71
CA GLU A 200 -22.64 8.36 6.59
C GLU A 200 -21.25 7.86 6.18
N LEU A 201 -20.26 8.76 6.10
CA LEU A 201 -18.88 8.43 5.77
C LEU A 201 -18.30 7.45 6.81
N THR A 202 -18.42 7.76 8.09
CA THR A 202 -17.94 6.91 9.18
C THR A 202 -18.62 5.52 9.15
N LYS A 203 -19.92 5.45 8.84
CA LYS A 203 -20.63 4.17 8.66
C LYS A 203 -20.07 3.36 7.50
N LEU A 204 -19.81 4.00 6.35
CA LEU A 204 -19.24 3.34 5.17
C LEU A 204 -17.84 2.81 5.47
N LEU A 205 -16.99 3.64 6.08
CA LEU A 205 -15.63 3.26 6.46
C LEU A 205 -15.64 2.08 7.45
N ASN A 206 -16.45 2.14 8.50
CA ASN A 206 -16.57 1.02 9.44
C ASN A 206 -17.07 -0.26 8.75
N THR A 207 -17.98 -0.17 7.79
CA THR A 207 -18.50 -1.32 7.05
C THR A 207 -17.39 -2.03 6.27
N HIS A 208 -16.47 -1.28 5.67
CA HIS A 208 -15.44 -1.84 4.80
C HIS A 208 -14.13 -2.14 5.52
N PHE A 209 -13.72 -1.31 6.49
CA PHE A 209 -12.40 -1.41 7.10
C PHE A 209 -12.41 -1.96 8.53
N VAL A 210 -13.56 -2.07 9.20
CA VAL A 210 -13.64 -2.71 10.51
C VAL A 210 -14.09 -4.16 10.36
N GLN A 211 -13.13 -5.08 10.36
CA GLN A 211 -13.39 -6.51 10.26
C GLN A 211 -13.32 -7.18 11.64
N LYS A 212 -14.27 -8.08 11.91
CA LYS A 212 -14.24 -8.88 13.15
C LYS A 212 -13.04 -9.83 13.11
N GLY A 213 -12.14 -9.70 14.08
CA GLY A 213 -10.99 -10.59 14.26
C GLY A 213 -9.62 -10.00 13.92
N LEU A 214 -9.52 -8.74 13.44
CA LEU A 214 -8.25 -8.05 13.18
C LEU A 214 -7.81 -7.12 14.32
N THR A 215 -8.33 -7.29 15.53
CA THR A 215 -8.04 -6.47 16.70
C THR A 215 -6.91 -7.06 17.58
N GLU A 216 -5.86 -7.59 17.03
CA GLU A 216 -4.68 -7.92 17.83
C GLU A 216 -3.74 -6.70 17.85
N GLU A 217 -3.76 -5.99 19.00
CA GLU A 217 -2.73 -5.01 19.33
C GLU A 217 -1.36 -5.70 19.34
N ARG A 218 -0.40 -5.08 18.66
CA ARG A 218 1.01 -5.46 18.81
C ARG A 218 1.39 -5.27 20.27
N LYS A 219 1.94 -6.27 20.93
CA LYS A 219 2.82 -6.05 22.08
C LYS A 219 3.97 -5.18 21.55
N GLU A 220 4.09 -3.95 22.04
CA GLU A 220 5.11 -2.98 21.63
C GLU A 220 6.49 -3.64 21.60
N ASP A 221 6.95 -3.99 20.43
CA ASP A 221 8.36 -4.18 20.17
C ASP A 221 8.93 -2.83 19.72
N THR A 222 9.22 -1.99 20.69
CA THR A 222 9.81 -0.66 20.51
C THR A 222 11.22 -0.72 19.91
N SER A 223 11.82 -1.89 19.78
CA SER A 223 13.22 -2.05 19.34
C SER A 223 13.46 -1.65 17.88
N ARG A 224 12.44 -1.68 17.01
CA ARG A 224 12.56 -1.25 15.61
C ARG A 224 12.18 0.22 15.36
N MET A 225 11.39 0.83 16.25
CA MET A 225 11.10 2.27 16.17
C MET A 225 12.27 3.15 16.63
N ASP A 226 13.12 2.66 17.54
CA ASP A 226 14.30 3.39 18.01
C ASP A 226 15.42 3.53 16.96
N MET A 227 15.40 2.72 15.88
CA MET A 227 16.29 2.94 14.72
C MET A 227 15.90 4.15 13.86
N GLN A 228 14.81 4.83 14.17
CA GLN A 228 14.36 6.05 13.48
C GLN A 228 15.03 7.32 14.02
N GLN A 229 15.79 7.27 15.11
CA GLN A 229 16.36 8.46 15.76
C GLN A 229 17.90 8.53 15.72
N THR A 230 18.57 7.65 15.02
CA THR A 230 20.01 7.71 14.75
C THR A 230 20.21 7.73 13.24
#